data_5ac23c2b7ea4cce499959db956460243
#
_entry.id   5ac23c2b7ea4cce499959db956460243
#
_cell.length_a   1.000
_cell.length_b   1.000
_cell.length_c   1.000
_cell.angle_alpha   90.00
_cell.angle_beta   90.00
_cell.angle_gamma   90.00
#
_symmetry.space_group_name_H-M   'P 1'
#
loop_
_entity.id
_entity.type
_entity.pdbx_description
1 polymer ?
#
loop_
_entity_poly.entity_id
_entity_poly.type
_entity_poly.pdbx_seq_one_letter_code
_entity_poly.pdbx_strand_id
1 'polypeptide(L)'
;MTKYIKADEFYYPYHVKGAGYLAIENGRFGDWQEEAPHGAEIIDYSGFSVAPGLVDTHIHGFAGVDVMDNTHEAFETMSEALLGAGVTSFLPTALTASFDTLDDICRTAADFAGQESGARIQGLFFEGPYFTEKYKGAQNPSYMRNPSTAELDKWLESSKGLLKKIALAPERDEVEDFINYANDKNVIVALGHSDATYNQAVKAVEAGASVWVHAYNGMRGLNHREPGMVGAVYEMPNTYAELICDGHHVHPSACDILMHQKDHEHVVLITDCMSAGGLKDGDYMLGEFPVTVEKGTARLKSNGALAGSILQLKDAVKNVVNWGIASKAQAINMASLTAAISVGIDDKCGQIKKGHKADFIILDKDLELRATYLGGQEVWNA
;
A
#
# COMPACT_ATOMS: atom_id res chain seq x y z
N MET A 1 14.78 26.00 -12.49
CA MET A 1 15.59 25.54 -13.65
C MET A 1 15.04 24.21 -14.10
N THR A 2 14.98 23.95 -15.40
CA THR A 2 14.57 22.64 -15.93
C THR A 2 15.78 21.72 -15.98
N LYS A 3 15.65 20.53 -15.41
CA LYS A 3 16.61 19.42 -15.52
C LYS A 3 16.00 18.33 -16.38
N TYR A 4 16.82 17.50 -16.98
CA TYR A 4 16.39 16.38 -17.80
C TYR A 4 16.97 15.08 -17.27
N ILE A 5 16.12 14.12 -17.04
CA ILE A 5 16.52 12.74 -16.71
C ILE A 5 16.61 11.97 -18.02
N LYS A 6 17.82 11.51 -18.36
CA LYS A 6 18.07 10.63 -19.50
C LYS A 6 18.03 9.19 -19.04
N ALA A 7 17.26 8.33 -19.72
CA ALA A 7 17.21 6.90 -19.43
C ALA A 7 16.82 6.10 -20.68
N ASP A 8 16.90 4.77 -20.60
CA ASP A 8 16.60 3.87 -21.71
C ASP A 8 15.12 3.51 -21.78
N GLU A 9 14.41 3.52 -20.64
CA GLU A 9 12.98 3.24 -20.55
C GLU A 9 12.30 4.16 -19.52
N PHE A 10 11.04 4.52 -19.79
CA PHE A 10 10.21 5.31 -18.90
C PHE A 10 8.84 4.64 -18.75
N TYR A 11 8.47 4.23 -17.54
CA TYR A 11 7.21 3.57 -17.22
C TYR A 11 6.10 4.60 -16.97
N TYR A 12 5.29 4.84 -18.01
CA TYR A 12 4.10 5.68 -17.94
C TYR A 12 2.85 4.85 -17.63
N PRO A 13 1.74 5.47 -17.23
CA PRO A 13 0.47 4.75 -17.16
C PRO A 13 0.17 3.99 -18.45
N TYR A 14 0.00 2.67 -18.36
CA TYR A 14 -0.41 1.79 -19.46
C TYR A 14 0.53 1.70 -20.68
N HIS A 15 1.69 2.35 -20.67
CA HIS A 15 2.68 2.22 -21.75
C HIS A 15 4.10 2.51 -21.28
N VAL A 16 5.08 2.00 -22.01
CA VAL A 16 6.50 2.27 -21.78
C VAL A 16 7.04 3.09 -22.94
N LYS A 17 7.71 4.19 -22.63
CA LYS A 17 8.50 4.94 -23.63
C LYS A 17 9.94 4.44 -23.63
N GLY A 18 10.55 4.42 -24.80
CA GLY A 18 11.95 4.05 -24.99
C GLY A 18 12.93 5.13 -24.52
N ALA A 19 14.17 5.02 -24.99
CA ALA A 19 15.25 5.94 -24.65
C ALA A 19 14.90 7.39 -24.99
N GLY A 20 15.20 8.29 -24.05
CA GLY A 20 14.87 9.71 -24.19
C GLY A 20 15.16 10.51 -22.94
N TYR A 21 14.47 11.63 -22.81
CA TYR A 21 14.69 12.63 -21.78
C TYR A 21 13.37 13.07 -21.15
N LEU A 22 13.23 12.93 -19.83
CA LEU A 22 12.09 13.42 -19.07
C LEU A 22 12.45 14.76 -18.40
N ALA A 23 11.73 15.81 -18.75
CA ALA A 23 11.91 17.11 -18.13
C ALA A 23 11.41 17.11 -16.68
N ILE A 24 12.17 17.75 -15.79
CA ILE A 24 11.78 18.05 -14.42
C ILE A 24 11.79 19.58 -14.27
N GLU A 25 10.62 20.14 -13.99
CA GLU A 25 10.40 21.59 -13.97
C GLU A 25 9.88 22.01 -12.58
N ASN A 26 10.70 22.71 -11.80
CA ASN A 26 10.33 23.15 -10.44
C ASN A 26 9.80 22.01 -9.55
N GLY A 27 10.46 20.85 -9.61
CA GLY A 27 10.08 19.69 -8.81
C GLY A 27 8.86 18.91 -9.34
N ARG A 28 8.43 19.17 -10.56
CA ARG A 28 7.31 18.52 -11.23
C ARG A 28 7.72 17.88 -12.54
N PHE A 29 7.03 16.81 -12.94
CA PHE A 29 7.22 16.22 -14.25
C PHE A 29 6.81 17.18 -15.35
N GLY A 30 7.68 17.36 -16.34
CA GLY A 30 7.43 18.02 -17.63
C GLY A 30 7.17 17.03 -18.74
N ASP A 31 7.50 17.41 -19.96
CA ASP A 31 7.34 16.57 -21.15
C ASP A 31 8.51 15.60 -21.31
N TRP A 32 8.22 14.43 -21.85
CA TRP A 32 9.23 13.51 -22.37
C TRP A 32 9.55 13.87 -23.84
N GLN A 33 10.81 13.75 -24.24
CA GLN A 33 11.28 14.05 -25.60
C GLN A 33 12.46 13.15 -25.98
N GLU A 34 12.63 12.94 -27.27
CA GLU A 34 13.72 12.10 -27.82
C GLU A 34 15.10 12.75 -27.68
N GLU A 35 15.18 14.07 -27.72
CA GLU A 35 16.42 14.86 -27.64
C GLU A 35 16.28 15.96 -26.59
N ALA A 36 17.33 16.16 -25.80
CA ALA A 36 17.36 17.27 -24.84
C ALA A 36 17.64 18.60 -25.57
N PRO A 37 17.12 19.75 -25.11
CA PRO A 37 17.47 21.06 -25.61
C PRO A 37 18.97 21.34 -25.47
N HIS A 38 19.51 22.10 -26.44
CA HIS A 38 20.91 22.47 -26.38
C HIS A 38 21.26 23.22 -25.08
N GLY A 39 22.30 22.76 -24.39
CA GLY A 39 22.73 23.34 -23.09
C GLY A 39 21.87 22.98 -21.89
N ALA A 40 20.99 22.00 -22.02
CA ALA A 40 20.21 21.50 -20.92
C ALA A 40 21.07 20.84 -19.81
N GLU A 41 20.68 20.99 -18.56
CA GLU A 41 21.23 20.20 -17.44
C GLU A 41 20.67 18.78 -17.52
N ILE A 42 21.55 17.78 -17.72
CA ILE A 42 21.17 16.38 -17.89
C ILE A 42 21.72 15.57 -16.73
N ILE A 43 20.85 14.77 -16.11
CA ILE A 43 21.21 13.69 -15.19
C ILE A 43 21.13 12.40 -15.99
N ASP A 44 22.27 11.75 -16.22
CA ASP A 44 22.40 10.62 -17.15
C ASP A 44 22.26 9.27 -16.42
N TYR A 45 21.16 8.59 -16.69
CA TYR A 45 20.85 7.23 -16.29
C TYR A 45 20.76 6.29 -17.51
N SER A 46 21.66 6.44 -18.49
CA SER A 46 21.76 5.48 -19.61
C SER A 46 22.01 4.06 -19.08
N GLY A 47 21.27 3.09 -19.58
CA GLY A 47 21.28 1.69 -19.09
C GLY A 47 20.29 1.42 -17.95
N PHE A 48 19.52 2.43 -17.53
CA PHE A 48 18.54 2.33 -16.47
C PHE A 48 17.14 2.71 -16.95
N SER A 49 16.15 2.43 -16.12
CA SER A 49 14.75 2.78 -16.33
C SER A 49 14.27 3.78 -15.30
N VAL A 50 13.35 4.65 -15.67
CA VAL A 50 12.62 5.56 -14.79
C VAL A 50 11.22 5.01 -14.58
N ALA A 51 10.84 4.80 -13.33
CA ALA A 51 9.49 4.42 -12.92
C ALA A 51 8.89 5.44 -11.93
N PRO A 52 7.56 5.58 -11.83
CA PRO A 52 6.97 6.38 -10.76
C PRO A 52 7.42 5.84 -9.41
N GLY A 53 7.51 6.71 -8.41
CA GLY A 53 7.74 6.27 -7.03
C GLY A 53 6.64 5.31 -6.58
N LEU A 54 7.03 4.28 -5.83
CA LEU A 54 6.09 3.26 -5.34
C LEU A 54 5.16 3.84 -4.28
N VAL A 55 3.97 3.27 -4.17
CA VAL A 55 2.89 3.69 -3.26
C VAL A 55 2.48 2.49 -2.42
N ASP A 56 2.76 2.53 -1.12
CA ASP A 56 2.34 1.47 -0.18
C ASP A 56 1.08 1.89 0.57
N THR A 57 -0.04 1.26 0.23
CA THR A 57 -1.34 1.59 0.82
C THR A 57 -1.70 0.75 2.04
N HIS A 58 -0.77 -0.12 2.52
CA HIS A 58 -0.97 -0.98 3.68
C HIS A 58 0.39 -1.32 4.32
N ILE A 59 0.77 -0.57 5.36
CA ILE A 59 2.04 -0.73 6.08
C ILE A 59 1.90 -0.29 7.54
N HIS A 60 2.22 -1.19 8.48
CA HIS A 60 2.12 -0.96 9.92
C HIS A 60 3.37 -0.35 10.53
N GLY A 61 4.54 -0.71 10.01
CA GLY A 61 5.80 -0.23 10.54
C GLY A 61 6.96 -0.51 9.59
N PHE A 62 8.10 0.11 9.85
CA PHE A 62 9.35 -0.08 9.12
C PHE A 62 10.54 0.43 9.95
N ALA A 63 11.74 -0.12 9.73
CA ALA A 63 13.00 0.34 10.34
C ALA A 63 12.96 0.45 11.89
N GLY A 64 12.21 -0.41 12.56
CA GLY A 64 12.18 -0.51 14.03
C GLY A 64 11.04 0.25 14.71
N VAL A 65 10.22 0.96 13.96
CA VAL A 65 9.07 1.73 14.49
C VAL A 65 7.74 1.22 13.93
N ASP A 66 6.65 1.51 14.63
CA ASP A 66 5.28 1.09 14.30
C ASP A 66 4.34 2.30 14.35
N VAL A 67 3.32 2.31 13.51
CA VAL A 67 2.27 3.35 13.55
C VAL A 67 1.61 3.43 14.93
N MET A 68 1.53 2.29 15.64
CA MET A 68 0.98 2.22 16.99
C MET A 68 1.87 2.85 18.06
N ASP A 69 3.14 3.18 17.75
CA ASP A 69 4.01 3.99 18.64
C ASP A 69 3.47 5.42 18.80
N ASN A 70 2.68 5.88 17.83
CA ASN A 70 1.94 7.13 17.85
C ASN A 70 2.80 8.36 18.18
N THR A 71 3.95 8.48 17.51
CA THR A 71 4.89 9.61 17.67
C THR A 71 5.29 10.19 16.31
N HIS A 72 5.61 11.49 16.28
CA HIS A 72 6.18 12.12 15.08
C HIS A 72 7.49 11.43 14.67
N GLU A 73 8.31 11.00 15.62
CA GLU A 73 9.58 10.30 15.38
C GLU A 73 9.35 8.97 14.64
N ALA A 74 8.31 8.21 15.01
CA ALA A 74 7.97 6.97 14.32
C ALA A 74 7.56 7.24 12.87
N PHE A 75 6.69 8.21 12.62
CA PHE A 75 6.29 8.59 11.28
C PHE A 75 7.45 9.09 10.42
N GLU A 76 8.37 9.90 11.00
CA GLU A 76 9.55 10.39 10.29
C GLU A 76 10.53 9.26 9.96
N THR A 77 10.79 8.36 10.92
CA THR A 77 11.66 7.20 10.71
C THR A 77 11.13 6.31 9.57
N MET A 78 9.81 6.02 9.56
CA MET A 78 9.19 5.29 8.45
C MET A 78 9.36 6.05 7.13
N SER A 79 9.02 7.33 7.12
CA SER A 79 9.10 8.20 5.94
C SER A 79 10.49 8.18 5.30
N GLU A 80 11.54 8.39 6.09
CA GLU A 80 12.93 8.39 5.59
C GLU A 80 13.37 7.00 5.11
N ALA A 81 13.12 5.96 5.91
CA ALA A 81 13.60 4.62 5.63
C ALA A 81 12.93 3.98 4.39
N LEU A 82 11.67 4.30 4.13
CA LEU A 82 10.91 3.82 2.99
C LEU A 82 11.50 4.26 1.63
N LEU A 83 12.28 5.33 1.59
CA LEU A 83 12.98 5.76 0.38
C LEU A 83 13.94 4.67 -0.14
N GLY A 84 14.59 3.91 0.75
CA GLY A 84 15.43 2.77 0.40
C GLY A 84 14.67 1.55 -0.11
N ALA A 85 13.35 1.54 0.05
CA ALA A 85 12.43 0.57 -0.55
C ALA A 85 11.77 1.09 -1.84
N GLY A 86 12.14 2.28 -2.33
CA GLY A 86 11.56 2.91 -3.52
C GLY A 86 10.16 3.48 -3.30
N VAL A 87 9.67 3.49 -2.08
CA VAL A 87 8.36 4.05 -1.71
C VAL A 87 8.48 5.55 -1.54
N THR A 88 7.66 6.30 -2.26
CA THR A 88 7.63 7.77 -2.20
C THR A 88 6.34 8.31 -1.60
N SER A 89 5.33 7.46 -1.47
CA SER A 89 4.03 7.77 -0.86
C SER A 89 3.49 6.54 -0.14
N PHE A 90 2.86 6.71 1.00
CA PHE A 90 2.30 5.61 1.78
C PHE A 90 1.10 6.02 2.62
N LEU A 91 0.34 5.02 3.07
CA LEU A 91 -0.71 5.15 4.06
C LEU A 91 -0.25 4.44 5.35
N PRO A 92 0.23 5.14 6.38
CA PRO A 92 0.43 4.54 7.68
C PRO A 92 -0.83 3.81 8.13
N THR A 93 -0.67 2.55 8.55
CA THR A 93 -1.79 1.65 8.85
C THR A 93 -1.84 1.33 10.33
N ALA A 94 -2.90 1.77 11.01
CA ALA A 94 -3.13 1.43 12.42
C ALA A 94 -3.84 0.08 12.53
N LEU A 95 -3.44 -0.72 13.53
CA LEU A 95 -4.09 -1.97 13.92
C LEU A 95 -5.41 -1.71 14.65
N THR A 96 -6.22 -2.76 14.81
CA THR A 96 -7.40 -2.77 15.69
C THR A 96 -7.04 -2.34 17.12
N ALA A 97 -7.61 -1.22 17.57
CA ALA A 97 -7.35 -0.63 18.87
C ALA A 97 -8.61 0.04 19.48
N SER A 98 -8.46 0.61 20.67
CA SER A 98 -9.52 1.40 21.30
C SER A 98 -9.87 2.63 20.46
N PHE A 99 -11.06 3.19 20.69
CA PHE A 99 -11.44 4.45 20.06
C PHE A 99 -10.41 5.56 20.32
N ASP A 100 -10.03 5.71 21.59
CA ASP A 100 -9.10 6.78 22.02
C ASP A 100 -7.71 6.63 21.38
N THR A 101 -7.18 5.40 21.30
CA THR A 101 -5.89 5.13 20.65
C THR A 101 -5.92 5.50 19.17
N LEU A 102 -6.98 5.13 18.45
CA LEU A 102 -7.12 5.45 17.03
C LEU A 102 -7.33 6.95 16.82
N ASP A 103 -8.04 7.62 17.72
CA ASP A 103 -8.25 9.07 17.68
C ASP A 103 -6.95 9.85 17.96
N ASP A 104 -6.11 9.36 18.88
CA ASP A 104 -4.79 9.94 19.14
C ASP A 104 -3.84 9.76 17.93
N ILE A 105 -3.86 8.59 17.27
CA ILE A 105 -3.11 8.37 16.01
C ILE A 105 -3.59 9.35 14.93
N CYS A 106 -4.90 9.58 14.81
CA CYS A 106 -5.44 10.60 13.88
C CYS A 106 -4.83 11.98 14.11
N ARG A 107 -4.76 12.42 15.37
CA ARG A 107 -4.20 13.74 15.71
C ARG A 107 -2.70 13.81 15.39
N THR A 108 -1.94 12.82 15.86
CA THR A 108 -0.48 12.81 15.67
C THR A 108 -0.13 12.78 14.17
N ALA A 109 -0.80 11.93 13.39
CA ALA A 109 -0.57 11.85 11.96
C ALA A 109 -0.98 13.15 11.22
N ALA A 110 -2.12 13.75 11.60
CA ALA A 110 -2.58 15.01 10.99
C ALA A 110 -1.72 16.21 11.34
N ASP A 111 -1.05 16.19 12.50
CA ASP A 111 -0.12 17.24 12.89
C ASP A 111 1.25 17.07 12.23
N PHE A 112 1.60 15.85 11.83
CA PHE A 112 2.89 15.56 11.19
C PHE A 112 2.80 15.59 9.65
N ALA A 113 1.71 15.13 9.04
CA ALA A 113 1.57 15.02 7.58
C ALA A 113 1.87 16.33 6.85
N GLY A 114 2.72 16.24 5.82
CA GLY A 114 3.24 17.39 5.07
C GLY A 114 4.54 17.99 5.63
N GLN A 115 5.09 17.42 6.71
CA GLN A 115 6.38 17.79 7.30
C GLN A 115 7.45 16.72 7.07
N GLU A 116 7.10 15.60 6.44
CA GLU A 116 8.00 14.48 6.18
C GLU A 116 9.22 14.91 5.35
N SER A 117 10.42 14.46 5.76
CA SER A 117 11.64 14.62 4.97
C SER A 117 11.79 13.54 3.90
N GLY A 118 11.06 12.42 4.02
CA GLY A 118 11.09 11.25 3.14
C GLY A 118 9.79 11.00 2.38
N ALA A 119 9.38 9.73 2.33
CA ALA A 119 8.14 9.29 1.68
C ALA A 119 6.92 10.00 2.30
N ARG A 120 5.99 10.42 1.44
CA ARG A 120 4.86 11.29 1.85
C ARG A 120 3.70 10.48 2.41
N ILE A 121 3.16 10.91 3.53
CA ILE A 121 1.87 10.42 4.04
C ILE A 121 0.76 11.00 3.16
N GLN A 122 0.03 10.11 2.47
CA GLN A 122 -1.08 10.51 1.58
C GLN A 122 -2.44 10.32 2.21
N GLY A 123 -2.50 9.62 3.32
CA GLY A 123 -3.69 9.33 4.09
C GLY A 123 -3.37 8.38 5.24
N LEU A 124 -4.34 8.08 6.09
CA LEU A 124 -4.30 7.03 7.09
C LEU A 124 -5.16 5.85 6.65
N PHE A 125 -4.76 4.65 7.04
CA PHE A 125 -5.57 3.45 6.95
C PHE A 125 -5.82 2.85 8.34
N PHE A 126 -7.07 2.56 8.67
CA PHE A 126 -7.44 1.79 9.85
C PHE A 126 -7.75 0.35 9.46
N GLU A 127 -6.85 -0.57 9.77
CA GLU A 127 -7.09 -2.00 9.63
C GLU A 127 -7.87 -2.51 10.83
N GLY A 128 -9.18 -2.38 10.74
CA GLY A 128 -10.14 -2.54 11.83
C GLY A 128 -10.63 -1.17 12.36
N PRO A 129 -11.26 -1.15 13.54
CA PRO A 129 -11.49 -2.22 14.51
C PRO A 129 -12.76 -3.08 14.28
N TYR A 130 -13.37 -2.97 13.15
CA TYR A 130 -14.68 -3.56 12.84
C TYR A 130 -14.58 -4.98 12.28
N PHE A 131 -13.64 -5.77 12.81
CA PHE A 131 -13.37 -7.17 12.43
C PHE A 131 -14.10 -8.18 13.28
N THR A 132 -14.04 -9.48 12.89
CA THR A 132 -14.56 -10.61 13.65
C THR A 132 -13.43 -11.53 14.13
N GLU A 133 -13.65 -12.22 15.24
CA GLU A 133 -12.59 -12.94 15.96
C GLU A 133 -12.03 -14.13 15.17
N LYS A 134 -12.86 -14.81 14.39
CA LYS A 134 -12.48 -16.08 13.74
C LYS A 134 -11.26 -15.96 12.81
N TYR A 135 -11.16 -14.87 12.07
CA TYR A 135 -10.06 -14.60 11.15
C TYR A 135 -9.23 -13.38 11.58
N LYS A 136 -9.15 -13.15 12.88
CA LYS A 136 -8.51 -11.96 13.45
C LYS A 136 -7.02 -11.80 13.15
N GLY A 137 -6.29 -12.88 12.80
CA GLY A 137 -4.84 -12.80 12.61
C GLY A 137 -4.14 -12.23 13.86
N ALA A 138 -3.33 -11.20 13.66
CA ALA A 138 -2.62 -10.46 14.70
C ALA A 138 -3.43 -9.26 15.27
N GLN A 139 -4.75 -9.23 15.09
CA GLN A 139 -5.61 -8.18 15.65
C GLN A 139 -6.09 -8.53 17.06
N ASN A 140 -6.22 -7.54 17.94
CA ASN A 140 -6.69 -7.75 19.31
C ASN A 140 -8.22 -7.81 19.37
N PRO A 141 -8.84 -8.99 19.71
CA PRO A 141 -10.28 -9.14 19.68
C PRO A 141 -11.00 -8.32 20.74
N SER A 142 -10.33 -7.88 21.81
CA SER A 142 -10.94 -7.06 22.86
C SER A 142 -11.40 -5.66 22.39
N TYR A 143 -10.85 -5.19 21.27
CA TYR A 143 -11.22 -3.92 20.68
C TYR A 143 -12.19 -4.06 19.48
N MET A 144 -12.51 -5.28 19.07
CA MET A 144 -13.42 -5.52 17.95
C MET A 144 -14.86 -5.15 18.31
N ARG A 145 -15.52 -4.42 17.43
CA ARG A 145 -16.88 -3.91 17.63
C ARG A 145 -17.60 -3.68 16.29
N ASN A 146 -18.89 -3.40 16.34
CA ASN A 146 -19.65 -3.06 15.15
C ASN A 146 -19.27 -1.67 14.62
N PRO A 147 -19.40 -1.42 13.31
CA PRO A 147 -19.15 -0.12 12.71
C PRO A 147 -19.98 0.99 13.35
N SER A 148 -19.39 2.20 13.45
CA SER A 148 -20.05 3.37 14.02
C SER A 148 -19.74 4.62 13.20
N THR A 149 -20.77 5.23 12.62
CA THR A 149 -20.64 6.50 11.90
C THR A 149 -20.21 7.64 12.82
N ALA A 150 -20.60 7.59 14.10
CA ALA A 150 -20.20 8.59 15.09
C ALA A 150 -18.68 8.49 15.42
N GLU A 151 -18.10 7.29 15.47
CA GLU A 151 -16.66 7.12 15.59
C GLU A 151 -15.95 7.64 14.35
N LEU A 152 -16.44 7.30 13.15
CA LEU A 152 -15.86 7.74 11.89
C LEU A 152 -15.83 9.29 11.80
N ASP A 153 -16.92 9.98 12.16
CA ASP A 153 -16.97 11.44 12.16
C ASP A 153 -15.89 12.05 13.07
N LYS A 154 -15.68 11.46 14.26
CA LYS A 154 -14.66 11.92 15.19
C LYS A 154 -13.24 11.71 14.65
N TRP A 155 -12.95 10.54 14.09
CA TRP A 155 -11.65 10.27 13.48
C TRP A 155 -11.38 11.15 12.25
N LEU A 156 -12.41 11.47 11.46
CA LEU A 156 -12.29 12.42 10.35
C LEU A 156 -12.00 13.85 10.83
N GLU A 157 -12.65 14.27 11.93
CA GLU A 157 -12.36 15.55 12.57
C GLU A 157 -10.92 15.60 13.10
N SER A 158 -10.51 14.60 13.89
CA SER A 158 -9.19 14.51 14.52
C SER A 158 -8.06 14.37 13.49
N SER A 159 -8.29 13.59 12.43
CA SER A 159 -7.33 13.43 11.33
C SER A 159 -7.31 14.58 10.34
N LYS A 160 -8.16 15.62 10.50
CA LYS A 160 -8.34 16.70 9.52
C LYS A 160 -8.62 16.17 8.10
N GLY A 161 -9.34 15.04 8.00
CA GLY A 161 -9.66 14.35 6.75
C GLY A 161 -8.53 13.51 6.16
N LEU A 162 -7.48 13.23 6.94
CA LEU A 162 -6.36 12.37 6.52
C LEU A 162 -6.77 10.87 6.50
N LEU A 163 -7.76 10.44 7.28
CA LEU A 163 -8.27 9.07 7.23
C LEU A 163 -8.87 8.79 5.85
N LYS A 164 -8.23 7.90 5.09
CA LYS A 164 -8.58 7.60 3.69
C LYS A 164 -9.19 6.23 3.50
N LYS A 165 -8.80 5.27 4.34
CA LYS A 165 -9.25 3.88 4.21
C LYS A 165 -9.56 3.30 5.58
N ILE A 166 -10.61 2.50 5.67
CA ILE A 166 -10.98 1.73 6.86
C ILE A 166 -11.40 0.32 6.45
N ALA A 167 -10.94 -0.70 7.18
CA ALA A 167 -11.30 -2.08 6.92
C ALA A 167 -12.33 -2.61 7.91
N LEU A 168 -13.22 -3.46 7.42
CA LEU A 168 -14.26 -4.11 8.21
C LEU A 168 -14.58 -5.53 7.73
N ALA A 169 -15.25 -6.29 8.58
CA ALA A 169 -15.78 -7.61 8.27
C ALA A 169 -17.25 -7.50 7.84
N PRO A 170 -17.61 -7.96 6.62
CA PRO A 170 -18.96 -7.83 6.07
C PRO A 170 -20.08 -8.47 6.87
N GLU A 171 -19.77 -9.41 7.76
CA GLU A 171 -20.76 -10.08 8.62
C GLU A 171 -21.12 -9.32 9.90
N ARG A 172 -20.53 -8.13 10.13
CA ARG A 172 -20.92 -7.25 11.24
C ARG A 172 -22.31 -6.64 11.01
N ASP A 173 -22.95 -6.20 12.09
CA ASP A 173 -24.21 -5.48 12.00
C ASP A 173 -24.01 -4.07 11.40
N GLU A 174 -25.01 -3.56 10.71
CA GLU A 174 -25.09 -2.18 10.15
C GLU A 174 -24.01 -1.85 9.12
N VAL A 175 -23.36 -2.87 8.52
CA VAL A 175 -22.24 -2.71 7.59
C VAL A 175 -22.64 -1.92 6.33
N GLU A 176 -23.78 -2.24 5.72
CA GLU A 176 -24.20 -1.61 4.47
C GLU A 176 -24.44 -0.10 4.66
N ASP A 177 -25.10 0.30 5.75
CA ASP A 177 -25.33 1.70 6.10
C ASP A 177 -24.02 2.44 6.41
N PHE A 178 -23.10 1.78 7.13
CA PHE A 178 -21.77 2.35 7.40
C PHE A 178 -20.96 2.54 6.13
N ILE A 179 -20.96 1.59 5.19
CA ILE A 179 -20.23 1.68 3.93
C ILE A 179 -20.75 2.87 3.10
N ASN A 180 -22.08 2.99 2.95
CA ASN A 180 -22.69 4.13 2.26
C ASN A 180 -22.24 5.45 2.90
N TYR A 181 -22.31 5.53 4.24
CA TYR A 181 -21.91 6.74 4.97
C TYR A 181 -20.43 7.08 4.79
N ALA A 182 -19.54 6.08 4.87
CA ALA A 182 -18.10 6.28 4.70
C ALA A 182 -17.76 6.77 3.28
N ASN A 183 -18.41 6.23 2.26
CA ASN A 183 -18.26 6.67 0.87
C ASN A 183 -18.70 8.11 0.67
N ASP A 184 -19.80 8.55 1.28
CA ASP A 184 -20.26 9.95 1.25
C ASP A 184 -19.23 10.90 1.89
N LYS A 185 -18.38 10.40 2.77
CA LYS A 185 -17.25 11.12 3.39
C LYS A 185 -15.92 10.96 2.63
N ASN A 186 -15.90 10.30 1.47
CA ASN A 186 -14.71 9.98 0.69
C ASN A 186 -13.69 9.12 1.47
N VAL A 187 -14.18 8.19 2.30
CA VAL A 187 -13.38 7.16 2.96
C VAL A 187 -13.62 5.83 2.26
N ILE A 188 -12.55 5.23 1.74
CA ILE A 188 -12.58 3.93 1.09
C ILE A 188 -12.84 2.84 2.13
N VAL A 189 -13.84 2.01 1.88
CA VAL A 189 -14.10 0.85 2.74
C VAL A 189 -13.46 -0.40 2.14
N ALA A 190 -12.61 -1.05 2.93
CA ALA A 190 -11.95 -2.30 2.60
C ALA A 190 -12.55 -3.47 3.39
N LEU A 191 -12.51 -4.68 2.82
CA LEU A 191 -13.07 -5.89 3.40
C LEU A 191 -11.96 -6.89 3.74
N GLY A 192 -11.89 -7.34 4.99
CA GLY A 192 -10.88 -8.29 5.45
C GLY A 192 -11.13 -8.81 6.86
N HIS A 193 -10.28 -9.68 7.37
CA HIS A 193 -10.38 -10.31 8.69
C HIS A 193 -11.79 -10.82 9.01
N SER A 194 -12.32 -11.63 8.10
CA SER A 194 -13.76 -11.90 8.01
C SER A 194 -14.08 -13.37 7.73
N ASP A 195 -15.10 -13.88 8.42
CA ASP A 195 -15.75 -15.16 8.12
C ASP A 195 -17.02 -14.97 7.27
N ALA A 196 -17.15 -13.86 6.55
CA ALA A 196 -18.34 -13.60 5.74
C ALA A 196 -18.59 -14.71 4.71
N THR A 197 -19.85 -14.99 4.49
CA THR A 197 -20.31 -15.75 3.34
C THR A 197 -20.13 -14.93 2.06
N TYR A 198 -20.13 -15.61 0.93
CA TYR A 198 -20.11 -14.97 -0.39
C TYR A 198 -21.19 -13.86 -0.50
N ASN A 199 -22.43 -14.16 -0.09
CA ASN A 199 -23.52 -13.21 -0.18
C ASN A 199 -23.34 -11.97 0.71
N GLN A 200 -22.76 -12.11 1.89
CA GLN A 200 -22.44 -10.96 2.77
C GLN A 200 -21.37 -10.08 2.15
N ALA A 201 -20.33 -10.68 1.58
CA ALA A 201 -19.26 -9.96 0.89
C ALA A 201 -19.79 -9.20 -0.35
N VAL A 202 -20.64 -9.84 -1.16
CA VAL A 202 -21.29 -9.21 -2.33
C VAL A 202 -22.12 -8.01 -1.92
N LYS A 203 -22.96 -8.11 -0.89
CA LYS A 203 -23.77 -6.99 -0.39
C LYS A 203 -22.92 -5.81 0.08
N ALA A 204 -21.79 -6.08 0.76
CA ALA A 204 -20.87 -5.03 1.16
C ALA A 204 -20.25 -4.30 -0.05
N VAL A 205 -19.92 -5.05 -1.13
CA VAL A 205 -19.45 -4.44 -2.39
C VAL A 205 -20.57 -3.66 -3.08
N GLU A 206 -21.80 -4.18 -3.11
CA GLU A 206 -22.97 -3.47 -3.65
C GLU A 206 -23.27 -2.18 -2.89
N ALA A 207 -23.00 -2.14 -1.58
CA ALA A 207 -23.08 -0.92 -0.76
C ALA A 207 -21.90 0.03 -1.01
N GLY A 208 -20.86 -0.38 -1.75
CA GLY A 208 -19.77 0.48 -2.19
C GLY A 208 -18.40 0.20 -1.57
N ALA A 209 -18.20 -0.93 -0.87
CA ALA A 209 -16.86 -1.38 -0.49
C ALA A 209 -16.06 -1.73 -1.75
N SER A 210 -14.80 -1.29 -1.85
CA SER A 210 -14.06 -1.35 -3.11
C SER A 210 -12.67 -1.99 -3.02
N VAL A 211 -12.21 -2.37 -1.82
CA VAL A 211 -10.88 -2.95 -1.61
C VAL A 211 -10.99 -4.24 -0.80
N TRP A 212 -10.20 -5.26 -1.16
CA TRP A 212 -10.02 -6.49 -0.40
C TRP A 212 -8.65 -6.46 0.26
N VAL A 213 -8.63 -6.47 1.59
CA VAL A 213 -7.41 -6.40 2.39
C VAL A 213 -6.64 -7.71 2.24
N HIS A 214 -5.34 -7.64 1.87
CA HIS A 214 -4.41 -8.79 1.74
C HIS A 214 -5.09 -10.11 1.34
N ALA A 215 -5.70 -10.13 0.14
CA ALA A 215 -6.51 -11.22 -0.39
C ALA A 215 -5.92 -12.62 -0.06
N TYR A 216 -6.79 -13.56 0.28
CA TYR A 216 -6.56 -14.89 0.87
C TYR A 216 -6.26 -14.89 2.39
N ASN A 217 -5.53 -13.91 2.90
CA ASN A 217 -5.14 -13.86 4.32
C ASN A 217 -6.27 -13.28 5.16
N GLY A 218 -6.53 -13.89 6.32
CA GLY A 218 -7.61 -13.43 7.19
C GLY A 218 -9.01 -13.49 6.55
N MET A 219 -9.27 -14.40 5.62
CA MET A 219 -10.52 -14.50 4.87
C MET A 219 -11.10 -15.91 4.88
N ARG A 220 -12.44 -16.05 4.85
CA ARG A 220 -13.08 -17.32 4.53
C ARG A 220 -12.65 -17.77 3.13
N GLY A 221 -12.05 -18.96 3.05
CA GLY A 221 -11.52 -19.55 1.81
C GLY A 221 -12.60 -19.96 0.81
N LEU A 222 -12.19 -20.18 -0.44
CA LEU A 222 -13.06 -20.69 -1.50
C LEU A 222 -13.46 -22.14 -1.28
N ASN A 223 -14.75 -22.41 -1.25
CA ASN A 223 -15.33 -23.74 -1.33
C ASN A 223 -16.40 -23.77 -2.42
N HIS A 224 -16.48 -24.87 -3.17
CA HIS A 224 -17.37 -24.99 -4.34
C HIS A 224 -18.88 -24.91 -4.02
N ARG A 225 -19.29 -24.97 -2.74
CA ARG A 225 -20.68 -24.81 -2.31
C ARG A 225 -20.91 -23.54 -1.49
N GLU A 226 -19.86 -22.91 -1.00
CA GLU A 226 -19.87 -21.61 -0.31
C GLU A 226 -18.55 -20.90 -0.68
N PRO A 227 -18.55 -20.06 -1.73
CA PRO A 227 -17.32 -19.47 -2.24
C PRO A 227 -16.59 -18.54 -1.24
N GLY A 228 -17.28 -18.06 -0.23
CA GLY A 228 -16.73 -17.23 0.82
C GLY A 228 -16.19 -15.90 0.32
N MET A 229 -15.34 -15.30 1.13
CA MET A 229 -14.67 -14.04 0.79
C MET A 229 -13.81 -14.16 -0.47
N VAL A 230 -13.00 -15.23 -0.56
CA VAL A 230 -12.10 -15.45 -1.71
C VAL A 230 -12.87 -15.59 -3.02
N GLY A 231 -14.04 -16.26 -3.01
CA GLY A 231 -14.90 -16.34 -4.20
C GLY A 231 -15.46 -14.99 -4.60
N ALA A 232 -15.82 -14.13 -3.63
CA ALA A 232 -16.28 -12.78 -3.91
C ALA A 232 -15.15 -11.89 -4.47
N VAL A 233 -13.92 -12.02 -3.95
CA VAL A 233 -12.74 -11.34 -4.54
C VAL A 233 -12.63 -11.62 -6.03
N TYR A 234 -12.81 -12.87 -6.45
CA TYR A 234 -12.68 -13.26 -7.86
C TYR A 234 -13.78 -12.71 -8.76
N GLU A 235 -15.01 -12.62 -8.26
CA GLU A 235 -16.18 -12.28 -9.09
C GLU A 235 -16.52 -10.78 -9.10
N MET A 236 -16.00 -9.97 -8.17
CA MET A 236 -16.33 -8.53 -8.11
C MET A 236 -15.35 -7.72 -8.97
N PRO A 237 -15.63 -7.43 -10.26
CA PRO A 237 -14.63 -6.94 -11.21
C PRO A 237 -14.13 -5.52 -10.90
N ASN A 238 -14.98 -4.67 -10.33
CA ASN A 238 -14.68 -3.25 -10.09
C ASN A 238 -14.13 -3.00 -8.68
N THR A 239 -13.47 -4.00 -8.07
CA THR A 239 -12.85 -3.88 -6.76
C THR A 239 -11.37 -4.21 -6.83
N TYR A 240 -10.57 -3.62 -5.94
CA TYR A 240 -9.13 -3.81 -5.88
C TYR A 240 -8.77 -4.90 -4.86
N ALA A 241 -7.88 -5.80 -5.22
CA ALA A 241 -7.38 -6.83 -4.32
C ALA A 241 -5.94 -6.54 -3.91
N GLU A 242 -5.71 -6.25 -2.63
CA GLU A 242 -4.37 -6.15 -2.08
C GLU A 242 -3.72 -7.53 -2.03
N LEU A 243 -2.42 -7.60 -2.31
CA LEU A 243 -1.68 -8.86 -2.37
C LEU A 243 -0.26 -8.71 -1.82
N ILE A 244 0.08 -9.56 -0.85
CA ILE A 244 1.43 -9.67 -0.27
C ILE A 244 2.21 -10.68 -1.09
N CYS A 245 3.09 -10.20 -1.97
CA CYS A 245 3.86 -11.05 -2.90
C CYS A 245 5.26 -11.37 -2.38
N ASP A 246 5.35 -11.94 -1.17
CA ASP A 246 6.61 -12.38 -0.55
C ASP A 246 6.89 -13.88 -0.74
N GLY A 247 5.95 -14.66 -1.29
CA GLY A 247 6.03 -16.11 -1.45
C GLY A 247 5.79 -16.92 -0.16
N HIS A 248 5.51 -16.23 0.96
CA HIS A 248 5.21 -16.84 2.27
C HIS A 248 3.73 -16.69 2.62
N HIS A 249 3.15 -15.49 2.45
CA HIS A 249 1.74 -15.21 2.68
C HIS A 249 0.85 -15.82 1.60
N VAL A 250 1.29 -15.75 0.35
CA VAL A 250 0.57 -16.28 -0.80
C VAL A 250 1.55 -17.02 -1.72
N HIS A 251 1.23 -18.26 -2.04
CA HIS A 251 2.03 -19.04 -2.98
C HIS A 251 1.99 -18.38 -4.38
N PRO A 252 3.10 -18.32 -5.15
CA PRO A 252 3.13 -17.69 -6.47
C PRO A 252 2.01 -18.11 -7.42
N SER A 253 1.64 -19.41 -7.42
CA SER A 253 0.51 -19.89 -8.25
C SER A 253 -0.85 -19.34 -7.81
N ALA A 254 -1.03 -19.02 -6.52
CA ALA A 254 -2.27 -18.40 -6.05
C ALA A 254 -2.29 -16.90 -6.39
N CYS A 255 -1.12 -16.23 -6.36
CA CYS A 255 -0.97 -14.87 -6.88
C CYS A 255 -1.34 -14.81 -8.37
N ASP A 256 -0.85 -15.78 -9.18
CA ASP A 256 -1.13 -15.88 -10.61
C ASP A 256 -2.64 -16.08 -10.88
N ILE A 257 -3.29 -16.97 -10.14
CA ILE A 257 -4.75 -17.17 -10.23
C ILE A 257 -5.50 -15.86 -9.95
N LEU A 258 -5.13 -15.12 -8.88
CA LEU A 258 -5.78 -13.86 -8.55
C LEU A 258 -5.58 -12.82 -9.66
N MET A 259 -4.35 -12.67 -10.17
CA MET A 259 -4.04 -11.72 -11.24
C MET A 259 -4.79 -12.04 -12.54
N HIS A 260 -5.05 -13.31 -12.84
CA HIS A 260 -5.87 -13.72 -13.98
C HIS A 260 -7.37 -13.44 -13.77
N GLN A 261 -7.88 -13.57 -12.54
CA GLN A 261 -9.30 -13.35 -12.26
C GLN A 261 -9.65 -11.86 -12.14
N LYS A 262 -8.74 -11.07 -11.56
CA LYS A 262 -8.96 -9.64 -11.30
C LYS A 262 -8.39 -8.72 -12.38
N ASP A 263 -7.54 -9.23 -13.27
CA ASP A 263 -6.54 -8.52 -14.07
C ASP A 263 -5.52 -7.71 -13.23
N HIS A 264 -4.42 -7.32 -13.87
CA HIS A 264 -3.33 -6.58 -13.18
C HIS A 264 -3.73 -5.13 -12.82
N GLU A 265 -4.77 -4.58 -13.44
CA GLU A 265 -5.24 -3.21 -13.17
C GLU A 265 -6.08 -3.13 -11.89
N HIS A 266 -6.51 -4.28 -11.34
CA HIS A 266 -7.28 -4.39 -10.11
C HIS A 266 -6.56 -5.15 -8.99
N VAL A 267 -5.27 -5.47 -9.16
CA VAL A 267 -4.41 -6.02 -8.10
C VAL A 267 -3.48 -4.94 -7.59
N VAL A 268 -3.40 -4.79 -6.27
CA VAL A 268 -2.53 -3.83 -5.58
C VAL A 268 -1.45 -4.60 -4.85
N LEU A 269 -0.19 -4.40 -5.20
CA LEU A 269 0.93 -4.90 -4.40
C LEU A 269 1.05 -4.04 -3.15
N ILE A 270 1.02 -4.69 -2.00
CA ILE A 270 1.22 -4.08 -0.68
C ILE A 270 2.28 -4.82 0.08
N THR A 271 2.77 -4.23 1.16
CA THR A 271 3.72 -4.92 2.01
C THR A 271 3.06 -5.59 3.21
N ASP A 272 2.08 -4.96 3.83
CA ASP A 272 1.63 -5.35 5.18
C ASP A 272 2.84 -5.48 6.13
N CYS A 273 3.83 -4.60 5.92
CA CYS A 273 5.10 -4.65 6.63
C CYS A 273 4.94 -4.19 8.07
N MET A 274 5.64 -4.88 8.97
CA MET A 274 5.70 -4.53 10.39
C MET A 274 7.04 -3.86 10.73
N SER A 275 7.23 -3.46 11.99
CA SER A 275 8.41 -2.71 12.45
C SER A 275 9.77 -3.32 12.08
N ALA A 276 9.85 -4.63 11.86
CA ALA A 276 11.09 -5.30 11.47
C ALA A 276 11.49 -5.13 9.98
N GLY A 277 10.64 -4.49 9.17
CA GLY A 277 10.96 -4.21 7.76
C GLY A 277 12.31 -3.50 7.62
N GLY A 278 13.16 -4.01 6.73
CA GLY A 278 14.51 -3.47 6.52
C GLY A 278 15.55 -3.86 7.59
N LEU A 279 15.17 -4.61 8.61
CA LEU A 279 16.04 -5.02 9.72
C LEU A 279 16.43 -6.50 9.62
N LYS A 280 17.32 -6.94 10.53
CA LYS A 280 17.82 -8.33 10.61
C LYS A 280 16.81 -9.23 11.33
N ASP A 281 16.98 -10.57 11.18
CA ASP A 281 16.27 -11.55 11.99
C ASP A 281 16.41 -11.25 13.48
N GLY A 282 15.33 -11.45 14.26
CA GLY A 282 15.30 -11.15 15.68
C GLY A 282 13.88 -11.08 16.24
N ASP A 283 13.80 -10.57 17.46
CA ASP A 283 12.54 -10.37 18.18
C ASP A 283 12.08 -8.92 18.05
N TYR A 284 10.81 -8.74 17.71
CA TYR A 284 10.19 -7.44 17.46
C TYR A 284 8.77 -7.37 18.06
N MET A 285 8.11 -6.27 17.82
CA MET A 285 6.70 -6.07 18.17
C MET A 285 5.89 -5.71 16.92
N LEU A 286 4.64 -6.18 16.86
CA LEU A 286 3.61 -5.69 15.96
C LEU A 286 2.47 -5.19 16.87
N GLY A 287 2.35 -3.89 17.04
CA GLY A 287 1.50 -3.32 18.09
C GLY A 287 1.81 -3.94 19.45
N GLU A 288 0.82 -4.59 20.06
CA GLU A 288 0.94 -5.26 21.39
C GLU A 288 1.56 -6.68 21.32
N PHE A 289 1.78 -7.23 20.13
CA PHE A 289 2.11 -8.65 19.96
C PHE A 289 3.61 -8.88 19.76
N PRO A 290 4.24 -9.71 20.63
CA PRO A 290 5.60 -10.17 20.40
C PRO A 290 5.71 -11.06 19.16
N VAL A 291 6.66 -10.76 18.30
CA VAL A 291 6.91 -11.43 17.01
C VAL A 291 8.36 -11.89 16.95
N THR A 292 8.61 -13.04 16.34
CA THR A 292 9.94 -13.48 15.94
C THR A 292 10.05 -13.40 14.42
N VAL A 293 11.10 -12.72 13.94
CA VAL A 293 11.48 -12.68 12.53
C VAL A 293 12.59 -13.66 12.28
N GLU A 294 12.33 -14.61 11.39
CA GLU A 294 13.31 -15.61 10.97
C GLU A 294 13.02 -16.06 9.52
N LYS A 295 14.08 -16.18 8.72
CA LYS A 295 14.00 -16.74 7.34
C LYS A 295 12.95 -16.07 6.45
N GLY A 296 12.86 -14.76 6.52
CA GLY A 296 11.97 -13.99 5.66
C GLY A 296 10.51 -13.93 6.14
N THR A 297 10.19 -14.45 7.33
CA THR A 297 8.83 -14.42 7.90
C THR A 297 8.79 -13.79 9.28
N ALA A 298 7.73 -13.05 9.57
CA ALA A 298 7.38 -12.56 10.90
C ALA A 298 6.25 -13.43 11.48
N ARG A 299 6.43 -13.94 12.71
CA ARG A 299 5.47 -14.86 13.34
C ARG A 299 5.19 -14.49 14.78
N LEU A 300 3.90 -14.55 15.15
CA LEU A 300 3.48 -14.40 16.56
C LEU A 300 4.17 -15.43 17.44
N LYS A 301 4.81 -14.99 18.53
CA LYS A 301 5.41 -15.90 19.52
C LYS A 301 4.39 -16.79 20.23
N SER A 302 3.14 -16.34 20.29
CA SER A 302 2.08 -17.05 21.01
C SER A 302 1.59 -18.34 20.31
N ASN A 303 1.56 -18.36 18.96
CA ASN A 303 0.97 -19.47 18.20
C ASN A 303 1.67 -19.78 16.86
N GLY A 304 2.71 -19.03 16.49
CA GLY A 304 3.47 -19.23 15.24
C GLY A 304 2.78 -18.78 13.95
N ALA A 305 1.60 -18.13 14.04
CA ALA A 305 0.91 -17.58 12.88
C ALA A 305 1.72 -16.42 12.26
N LEU A 306 1.60 -16.21 10.96
CA LEU A 306 2.15 -15.02 10.30
C LEU A 306 1.54 -13.76 10.90
N ALA A 307 2.32 -12.70 11.02
CA ALA A 307 1.95 -11.46 11.71
C ALA A 307 2.58 -10.26 11.01
N GLY A 308 1.86 -9.71 10.05
CA GLY A 308 2.44 -8.79 9.08
C GLY A 308 3.58 -9.43 8.30
N SER A 309 4.27 -8.66 7.50
CA SER A 309 5.43 -9.09 6.73
C SER A 309 6.70 -8.30 7.08
N ILE A 310 7.81 -8.67 6.45
CA ILE A 310 9.05 -7.88 6.36
C ILE A 310 9.37 -7.53 4.91
N LEU A 311 8.40 -7.70 4.02
CA LEU A 311 8.51 -7.44 2.59
C LEU A 311 8.79 -5.95 2.35
N GLN A 312 9.70 -5.65 1.44
CA GLN A 312 9.83 -4.31 0.86
C GLN A 312 9.07 -4.25 -0.47
N LEU A 313 8.39 -3.15 -0.75
CA LEU A 313 7.52 -3.07 -1.93
C LEU A 313 8.27 -3.28 -3.26
N LYS A 314 9.53 -2.80 -3.35
CA LYS A 314 10.41 -3.08 -4.50
C LYS A 314 10.63 -4.59 -4.73
N ASP A 315 10.66 -5.39 -3.64
CA ASP A 315 10.87 -6.83 -3.73
C ASP A 315 9.58 -7.53 -4.19
N ALA A 316 8.40 -7.03 -3.80
CA ALA A 316 7.14 -7.50 -4.35
C ALA A 316 7.08 -7.32 -5.87
N VAL A 317 7.50 -6.14 -6.38
CA VAL A 317 7.60 -5.86 -7.82
C VAL A 317 8.54 -6.86 -8.51
N LYS A 318 9.72 -7.12 -7.93
CA LYS A 318 10.68 -8.10 -8.49
C LYS A 318 10.13 -9.52 -8.46
N ASN A 319 9.49 -9.91 -7.36
CA ASN A 319 8.97 -11.25 -7.17
C ASN A 319 7.95 -11.63 -8.25
N VAL A 320 6.96 -10.80 -8.51
CA VAL A 320 5.91 -11.11 -9.51
C VAL A 320 6.48 -11.18 -10.93
N VAL A 321 7.51 -10.41 -11.25
CA VAL A 321 8.23 -10.49 -12.53
C VAL A 321 9.08 -11.76 -12.60
N ASN A 322 9.84 -12.08 -11.55
CA ASN A 322 10.68 -13.28 -11.49
C ASN A 322 9.85 -14.58 -11.50
N TRP A 323 8.64 -14.55 -10.95
CA TRP A 323 7.70 -15.68 -11.03
C TRP A 323 7.05 -15.80 -12.42
N GLY A 324 7.23 -14.82 -13.31
CA GLY A 324 6.68 -14.81 -14.66
C GLY A 324 5.17 -14.57 -14.72
N ILE A 325 4.58 -13.99 -13.68
CA ILE A 325 3.13 -13.75 -13.55
C ILE A 325 2.75 -12.29 -13.85
N ALA A 326 3.72 -11.41 -14.03
CA ALA A 326 3.52 -10.03 -14.46
C ALA A 326 4.71 -9.54 -15.30
N SER A 327 4.46 -8.68 -16.28
CA SER A 327 5.51 -7.89 -16.93
C SER A 327 6.03 -6.80 -15.99
N LYS A 328 7.21 -6.23 -16.27
CA LYS A 328 7.77 -5.10 -15.48
C LYS A 328 6.77 -3.95 -15.38
N ALA A 329 6.13 -3.56 -16.47
CA ALA A 329 5.16 -2.47 -16.50
C ALA A 329 3.93 -2.77 -15.62
N GLN A 330 3.39 -3.98 -15.67
CA GLN A 330 2.27 -4.40 -14.82
C GLN A 330 2.67 -4.40 -13.34
N ALA A 331 3.84 -4.97 -13.01
CA ALA A 331 4.33 -5.02 -11.63
C ALA A 331 4.53 -3.60 -11.03
N ILE A 332 5.13 -2.70 -11.80
CA ILE A 332 5.31 -1.30 -11.40
C ILE A 332 3.95 -0.61 -11.21
N ASN A 333 2.99 -0.79 -12.13
CA ASN A 333 1.67 -0.20 -12.01
C ASN A 333 0.91 -0.72 -10.78
N MET A 334 0.95 -2.04 -10.50
CA MET A 334 0.33 -2.62 -9.31
C MET A 334 0.87 -2.05 -7.99
N ALA A 335 2.15 -1.63 -7.97
CA ALA A 335 2.82 -1.04 -6.81
C ALA A 335 2.84 0.50 -6.83
N SER A 336 2.18 1.15 -7.78
CA SER A 336 2.20 2.61 -7.92
C SER A 336 0.83 3.16 -8.34
N LEU A 337 0.51 3.18 -9.63
CA LEU A 337 -0.74 3.76 -10.14
C LEU A 337 -1.97 3.04 -9.63
N THR A 338 -2.01 1.72 -9.71
CA THR A 338 -3.16 0.92 -9.25
C THR A 338 -3.37 1.08 -7.73
N ALA A 339 -2.25 1.08 -6.96
CA ALA A 339 -2.29 1.37 -5.54
C ALA A 339 -2.87 2.77 -5.24
N ALA A 340 -2.42 3.78 -5.97
CA ALA A 340 -2.93 5.14 -5.81
C ALA A 340 -4.42 5.27 -6.17
N ILE A 341 -4.86 4.64 -7.27
CA ILE A 341 -6.27 4.65 -7.69
C ILE A 341 -7.15 3.96 -6.65
N SER A 342 -6.71 2.83 -6.10
CA SER A 342 -7.51 2.03 -5.14
C SER A 342 -7.92 2.80 -3.89
N VAL A 343 -7.21 3.88 -3.57
CA VAL A 343 -7.48 4.74 -2.40
C VAL A 343 -7.73 6.22 -2.78
N GLY A 344 -7.89 6.51 -4.09
CA GLY A 344 -8.28 7.83 -4.58
C GLY A 344 -7.21 8.93 -4.36
N ILE A 345 -5.93 8.61 -4.60
CA ILE A 345 -4.81 9.56 -4.49
C ILE A 345 -3.97 9.66 -5.78
N ASP A 346 -4.46 9.12 -6.90
CA ASP A 346 -3.78 9.10 -8.19
C ASP A 346 -3.65 10.50 -8.83
N ASP A 347 -4.38 11.48 -8.33
CA ASP A 347 -4.19 12.90 -8.64
C ASP A 347 -2.91 13.49 -8.00
N LYS A 348 -2.30 12.80 -7.03
CA LYS A 348 -1.14 13.26 -6.25
C LYS A 348 0.14 12.47 -6.52
N CYS A 349 0.04 11.15 -6.69
CA CYS A 349 1.20 10.24 -6.77
C CYS A 349 0.93 9.00 -7.65
N GLY A 350 1.92 8.09 -7.73
CA GLY A 350 1.80 6.79 -8.39
C GLY A 350 1.96 6.81 -9.92
N GLN A 351 2.20 7.96 -10.54
CA GLN A 351 2.33 8.02 -12.00
C GLN A 351 3.26 9.14 -12.48
N ILE A 352 3.95 8.89 -13.59
CA ILE A 352 4.64 9.95 -14.33
C ILE A 352 3.60 10.69 -15.17
N LYS A 353 3.23 11.88 -14.73
CA LYS A 353 2.24 12.73 -15.40
C LYS A 353 2.64 14.19 -15.30
N LYS A 354 2.61 14.89 -16.44
CA LYS A 354 2.97 16.31 -16.50
C LYS A 354 2.24 17.13 -15.44
N GLY A 355 3.01 17.91 -14.68
CA GLY A 355 2.49 18.74 -13.59
C GLY A 355 2.38 18.06 -12.23
N HIS A 356 2.42 16.73 -12.12
CA HIS A 356 2.55 16.02 -10.84
C HIS A 356 3.92 16.26 -10.22
N LYS A 357 4.04 16.11 -8.90
CA LYS A 357 5.35 16.10 -8.22
C LYS A 357 6.24 15.04 -8.87
N ALA A 358 7.48 15.39 -9.11
CA ALA A 358 8.45 14.48 -9.73
C ALA A 358 9.04 13.54 -8.69
N ASP A 359 8.18 12.65 -8.17
CA ASP A 359 8.53 11.58 -7.27
C ASP A 359 8.67 10.28 -8.09
N PHE A 360 9.91 9.79 -8.24
CA PHE A 360 10.23 8.67 -9.13
C PHE A 360 11.42 7.86 -8.63
N ILE A 361 11.59 6.68 -9.21
CA ILE A 361 12.70 5.77 -8.90
C ILE A 361 13.48 5.42 -10.16
N ILE A 362 14.76 5.12 -9.97
CA ILE A 362 15.65 4.59 -10.98
C ILE A 362 15.87 3.11 -10.73
N LEU A 363 15.61 2.30 -11.74
CA LEU A 363 15.74 0.85 -11.68
C LEU A 363 16.75 0.38 -12.73
N ASP A 364 17.54 -0.65 -12.38
CA ASP A 364 18.34 -1.33 -13.38
C ASP A 364 17.52 -2.40 -14.16
N LYS A 365 18.19 -3.09 -15.08
CA LYS A 365 17.57 -4.11 -15.93
C LYS A 365 16.95 -5.28 -15.14
N ASP A 366 17.41 -5.53 -13.91
CA ASP A 366 16.96 -6.60 -13.02
C ASP A 366 15.99 -6.07 -11.93
N LEU A 367 15.48 -4.84 -12.12
CA LEU A 367 14.60 -4.11 -11.22
C LEU A 367 15.21 -3.81 -9.84
N GLU A 368 16.55 -3.79 -9.74
CA GLU A 368 17.19 -3.30 -8.53
C GLU A 368 17.07 -1.78 -8.44
N LEU A 369 16.67 -1.31 -7.27
CA LEU A 369 16.59 0.12 -6.99
C LEU A 369 17.98 0.74 -6.98
N ARG A 370 18.17 1.83 -7.72
CA ARG A 370 19.42 2.58 -7.81
C ARG A 370 19.32 3.96 -7.19
N ALA A 371 18.19 4.63 -7.36
CA ALA A 371 17.95 5.93 -6.74
C ALA A 371 16.46 6.17 -6.52
N THR A 372 16.14 6.99 -5.54
CA THR A 372 14.79 7.50 -5.27
C THR A 372 14.82 9.02 -5.28
N TYR A 373 13.84 9.61 -5.96
CA TYR A 373 13.69 11.04 -6.15
C TYR A 373 12.38 11.55 -5.56
N LEU A 374 12.43 12.66 -4.84
CA LEU A 374 11.25 13.41 -4.40
C LEU A 374 11.31 14.84 -4.94
N GLY A 375 10.25 15.27 -5.62
CA GLY A 375 10.21 16.59 -6.22
C GLY A 375 11.38 16.85 -7.18
N GLY A 376 11.89 15.83 -7.86
CA GLY A 376 13.02 15.91 -8.78
C GLY A 376 14.38 16.08 -8.12
N GLN A 377 14.48 15.86 -6.82
CA GLN A 377 15.74 15.82 -6.07
C GLN A 377 16.05 14.39 -5.66
N GLU A 378 17.30 13.96 -5.84
CA GLU A 378 17.77 12.68 -5.35
C GLU A 378 17.81 12.70 -3.83
N VAL A 379 17.08 11.78 -3.20
CA VAL A 379 16.95 11.67 -1.74
C VAL A 379 17.51 10.36 -1.19
N TRP A 380 17.73 9.38 -2.07
CA TRP A 380 18.37 8.13 -1.74
C TRP A 380 19.07 7.54 -2.96
N ASN A 381 20.24 6.90 -2.77
CA ASN A 381 20.95 6.10 -3.77
C ASN A 381 21.59 4.87 -3.17
N ALA A 382 21.80 3.80 -4.00
CA ALA A 382 22.40 2.51 -3.61
C ALA A 382 23.92 2.55 -3.60
#